data_693272e81fe623c3d1227bbc0b8ebe79
#
_entry.id   693272e81fe623c3d1227bbc0b8ebe79
#
_cell.length_a   1.000
_cell.length_b   1.000
_cell.length_c   1.000
_cell.angle_alpha   90.00
_cell.angle_beta   90.00
_cell.angle_gamma   90.00
#
_symmetry.space_group_name_H-M   'P 1'
#
loop_
_entity.id
_entity.type
_entity.pdbx_description
1 polymer ?
#
loop_
_entity_poly.entity_id
_entity_poly.type
_entity_poly.pdbx_seq_one_letter_code
_entity_poly.pdbx_strand_id
1 'polypeptide(L)'
;MSTLSSLIKDTAVYGLSSMFGRFLNWLLTFVYVRILVPAEFGQMTNLYAWTALLMIILTYGMETAFFRYVNKHEHPEDVYSTTLWSLGVSSVAFVILGLVFLDPLAALLSVESGGKTLLGYLLFIVASDAFMAIPLGYLRYEQRPWWFM
;
A
#
# COMPACT_ATOMS: atom_id res chain seq x y z
N MET A 1 -0.90 -29.79 -21.53
CA MET A 1 -2.11 -28.92 -21.59
C MET A 1 -2.57 -28.43 -20.23
N SER A 2 -2.14 -29.04 -19.13
CA SER A 2 -2.49 -28.66 -17.75
C SER A 2 -1.87 -27.35 -17.27
N THR A 3 -0.67 -27.02 -17.71
CA THR A 3 0.08 -25.82 -17.29
C THR A 3 -0.52 -24.51 -17.81
N LEU A 4 -1.04 -24.48 -19.03
CA LEU A 4 -1.63 -23.28 -19.61
C LEU A 4 -2.96 -22.92 -18.91
N SER A 5 -3.78 -23.94 -18.61
CA SER A 5 -5.05 -23.77 -17.91
C SER A 5 -4.87 -23.29 -16.47
N SER A 6 -3.84 -23.78 -15.75
CA SER A 6 -3.54 -23.29 -14.39
C SER A 6 -3.02 -21.85 -14.43
N LEU A 7 -2.14 -21.51 -15.37
CA LEU A 7 -1.64 -20.13 -15.54
C LEU A 7 -2.77 -19.15 -15.85
N ILE A 8 -3.71 -19.51 -16.72
CA ILE A 8 -4.88 -18.66 -17.02
C ILE A 8 -5.75 -18.47 -15.77
N LYS A 9 -5.99 -19.55 -15.02
CA LYS A 9 -6.79 -19.50 -13.80
C LYS A 9 -6.14 -18.62 -12.72
N ASP A 10 -4.85 -18.79 -12.50
CA ASP A 10 -4.12 -18.01 -11.50
C ASP A 10 -4.04 -16.53 -11.89
N THR A 11 -3.76 -16.23 -13.17
CA THR A 11 -3.78 -14.87 -13.71
C THR A 11 -5.16 -14.23 -13.60
N ALA A 12 -6.23 -14.98 -13.86
CA ALA A 12 -7.60 -14.50 -13.75
C ALA A 12 -7.96 -14.18 -12.29
N VAL A 13 -7.57 -15.03 -11.34
CA VAL A 13 -7.81 -14.81 -9.91
C VAL A 13 -7.09 -13.56 -9.40
N TYR A 14 -5.79 -13.42 -9.68
CA TYR A 14 -5.03 -12.23 -9.28
C TYR A 14 -5.51 -10.96 -10.00
N GLY A 15 -5.79 -11.06 -11.30
CA GLY A 15 -6.30 -9.94 -12.10
C GLY A 15 -7.67 -9.48 -11.61
N LEU A 16 -8.60 -10.40 -11.39
CA LEU A 16 -9.96 -10.08 -10.96
C LEU A 16 -9.97 -9.45 -9.56
N SER A 17 -9.19 -10.00 -8.60
CA SER A 17 -9.05 -9.42 -7.26
C SER A 17 -8.56 -7.97 -7.30
N SER A 18 -7.51 -7.69 -8.08
CA SER A 18 -6.95 -6.35 -8.17
C SER A 18 -7.86 -5.37 -8.93
N MET A 19 -8.61 -5.85 -9.92
CA MET A 19 -9.59 -5.05 -10.66
C MET A 19 -10.82 -4.73 -9.81
N PHE A 20 -11.27 -5.67 -8.98
CA PHE A 20 -12.43 -5.47 -8.13
C PHE A 20 -12.21 -4.34 -7.12
N GLY A 21 -11.06 -4.27 -6.47
CA GLY A 21 -10.73 -3.17 -5.58
C GLY A 21 -10.72 -1.80 -6.29
N ARG A 22 -10.15 -1.74 -7.50
CA ARG A 22 -10.15 -0.52 -8.32
C ARG A 22 -11.55 -0.12 -8.77
N PHE A 23 -12.37 -1.10 -9.13
CA PHE A 23 -13.76 -0.87 -9.54
C PHE A 23 -14.60 -0.33 -8.36
N LEU A 24 -14.46 -0.90 -7.16
CA LEU A 24 -15.11 -0.39 -5.96
C LEU A 24 -14.69 1.03 -5.64
N ASN A 25 -13.40 1.33 -5.72
CA ASN A 25 -12.90 2.68 -5.47
C ASN A 25 -13.44 3.69 -6.50
N TRP A 26 -13.52 3.30 -7.77
CA TRP A 26 -14.13 4.11 -8.81
C TRP A 26 -15.64 4.35 -8.54
N LEU A 27 -16.37 3.33 -8.13
CA LEU A 27 -17.78 3.42 -7.81
C LEU A 27 -18.02 4.32 -6.58
N LEU A 28 -17.17 4.22 -5.57
CA LEU A 28 -17.19 5.09 -4.39
C LEU A 28 -16.98 6.57 -4.76
N THR A 29 -16.20 6.86 -5.78
CA THR A 29 -15.98 8.24 -6.24
C THR A 29 -17.30 8.92 -6.63
N PHE A 30 -18.23 8.23 -7.30
CA PHE A 30 -19.56 8.79 -7.62
C PHE A 30 -20.40 9.09 -6.38
N VAL A 31 -20.26 8.26 -5.34
CA VAL A 31 -20.95 8.47 -4.07
C VAL A 31 -20.37 9.69 -3.36
N TYR A 32 -19.04 9.80 -3.30
CA TYR A 32 -18.37 10.93 -2.65
C TYR A 32 -18.67 12.27 -3.32
N VAL A 33 -18.66 12.32 -4.65
CA VAL A 33 -18.99 13.56 -5.39
C VAL A 33 -20.43 14.04 -5.14
N ARG A 34 -21.34 13.13 -4.77
CA ARG A 34 -22.74 13.48 -4.46
C ARG A 34 -22.96 13.90 -3.00
N ILE A 35 -22.14 13.41 -2.09
CA ILE A 35 -22.34 13.59 -0.65
C ILE A 35 -21.45 14.70 -0.10
N LEU A 36 -20.21 14.80 -0.58
CA LEU A 36 -19.23 15.75 -0.09
C LEU A 36 -19.36 17.10 -0.80
N VAL A 37 -19.17 18.17 -0.06
CA VAL A 37 -19.01 19.51 -0.64
C VAL A 37 -17.70 19.54 -1.45
N PRO A 38 -17.64 20.31 -2.56
CA PRO A 38 -16.44 20.36 -3.43
C PRO A 38 -15.13 20.63 -2.70
N ALA A 39 -15.13 21.41 -1.63
CA ALA A 39 -13.95 21.70 -0.81
C ALA A 39 -13.47 20.44 -0.05
N GLU A 40 -14.37 19.68 0.55
CA GLU A 40 -14.06 18.44 1.28
C GLU A 40 -13.56 17.35 0.32
N PHE A 41 -14.20 17.24 -0.85
CA PHE A 41 -13.76 16.31 -1.88
C PHE A 41 -12.34 16.66 -2.39
N GLY A 42 -12.03 17.96 -2.54
CA GLY A 42 -10.72 18.43 -2.90
C GLY A 42 -9.66 18.08 -1.85
N GLN A 43 -9.95 18.27 -0.56
CA GLN A 43 -9.06 17.88 0.54
C GLN A 43 -8.82 16.37 0.56
N MET A 44 -9.87 15.56 0.41
CA MET A 44 -9.76 14.10 0.34
C MET A 44 -8.86 13.67 -0.83
N THR A 45 -9.06 14.22 -2.01
CA THR A 45 -8.26 13.91 -3.19
C THR A 45 -6.79 14.31 -3.01
N ASN A 46 -6.53 15.47 -2.38
CA ASN A 46 -5.19 15.91 -2.04
C ASN A 46 -4.49 14.93 -1.08
N LEU A 47 -5.18 14.48 -0.03
CA LEU A 47 -4.65 13.48 0.91
C LEU A 47 -4.34 12.15 0.22
N TYR A 48 -5.19 11.69 -0.71
CA TYR A 48 -4.92 10.49 -1.50
C TYR A 48 -3.69 10.64 -2.40
N ALA A 49 -3.49 11.80 -3.00
CA ALA A 49 -2.31 12.07 -3.82
C ALA A 49 -1.02 12.01 -2.96
N TRP A 50 -1.04 12.60 -1.77
CA TRP A 50 0.08 12.51 -0.83
C TRP A 50 0.31 11.09 -0.33
N THR A 51 -0.76 10.35 -0.04
CA THR A 51 -0.67 8.93 0.34
C THR A 51 0.09 8.12 -0.72
N ALA A 52 -0.26 8.29 -2.00
CA ALA A 52 0.40 7.59 -3.09
C ALA A 52 1.89 7.94 -3.18
N LEU A 53 2.25 9.21 -3.00
CA LEU A 53 3.63 9.66 -3.02
C LEU A 53 4.44 9.12 -1.84
N LEU A 54 3.88 9.20 -0.64
CA LEU A 54 4.49 8.68 0.59
C LEU A 54 4.69 7.16 0.51
N MET A 55 3.72 6.44 -0.07
CA MET A 55 3.81 5.00 -0.28
C MET A 55 5.01 4.62 -1.16
N ILE A 56 5.24 5.35 -2.27
CA ILE A 56 6.39 5.13 -3.15
C ILE A 56 7.71 5.36 -2.42
N ILE A 57 7.79 6.45 -1.65
CA ILE A 57 8.98 6.78 -0.87
C ILE A 57 9.25 5.72 0.20
N LEU A 58 8.20 5.29 0.92
CA LEU A 58 8.34 4.37 2.04
C LEU A 58 8.66 2.94 1.60
N THR A 59 8.11 2.51 0.46
CA THR A 59 8.42 1.17 -0.10
C THR A 59 9.77 1.11 -0.79
N TYR A 60 10.34 2.26 -1.22
CA TYR A 60 11.65 2.42 -1.91
C TYR A 60 12.04 1.26 -2.83
N GLY A 61 11.06 0.68 -3.52
CA GLY A 61 11.26 -0.41 -4.48
C GLY A 61 11.57 -1.77 -3.85
N MET A 62 11.35 -1.95 -2.54
CA MET A 62 11.69 -3.17 -1.81
C MET A 62 10.92 -4.39 -2.31
N GLU A 63 9.68 -4.24 -2.80
CA GLU A 63 8.93 -5.32 -3.44
C GLU A 63 9.66 -5.85 -4.68
N THR A 64 10.14 -4.95 -5.54
CA THR A 64 10.91 -5.33 -6.73
C THR A 64 12.24 -5.97 -6.37
N ALA A 65 12.92 -5.46 -5.36
CA ALA A 65 14.15 -6.04 -4.83
C ALA A 65 13.90 -7.44 -4.28
N PHE A 66 12.85 -7.63 -3.50
CA PHE A 66 12.43 -8.92 -2.97
C PHE A 66 12.27 -9.96 -4.09
N PHE A 67 11.46 -9.70 -5.12
CA PHE A 67 11.25 -10.62 -6.23
C PHE A 67 12.55 -10.92 -7.02
N ARG A 68 13.45 -9.95 -7.13
CA ARG A 68 14.74 -10.15 -7.80
C ARG A 68 15.66 -11.07 -7.02
N TYR A 69 15.72 -10.93 -5.70
CA TYR A 69 16.65 -11.67 -4.86
C TYR A 69 16.11 -13.03 -4.43
N VAL A 70 14.80 -13.17 -4.15
CA VAL A 70 14.20 -14.44 -3.75
C VAL A 70 14.37 -15.55 -4.79
N ASN A 71 14.42 -15.19 -6.09
CA ASN A 71 14.66 -16.14 -7.19
C ASN A 71 16.12 -16.49 -7.39
N LYS A 72 17.07 -15.80 -6.73
CA LYS A 72 18.51 -16.01 -6.92
C LYS A 72 19.20 -16.65 -5.73
N HIS A 73 18.60 -16.55 -4.55
CA HIS A 73 19.17 -17.11 -3.32
C HIS A 73 18.66 -18.52 -3.08
N GLU A 74 19.53 -19.37 -2.54
CA GLU A 74 19.21 -20.75 -2.15
C GLU A 74 18.25 -20.81 -0.95
N HIS A 75 18.21 -19.75 -0.12
CA HIS A 75 17.36 -19.63 1.05
C HIS A 75 16.37 -18.44 0.90
N PRO A 76 15.19 -18.64 0.30
CA PRO A 76 14.18 -17.60 0.12
C PRO A 76 13.69 -16.96 1.43
N GLU A 77 13.72 -17.73 2.52
CA GLU A 77 13.29 -17.31 3.86
C GLU A 77 14.17 -16.19 4.44
N ASP A 78 15.47 -16.24 4.17
CA ASP A 78 16.41 -15.21 4.63
C ASP A 78 16.17 -13.88 3.90
N VAL A 79 15.87 -13.94 2.60
CA VAL A 79 15.50 -12.77 1.80
C VAL A 79 14.20 -12.16 2.32
N TYR A 80 13.21 -13.01 2.61
CA TYR A 80 11.94 -12.58 3.17
C TYR A 80 12.13 -11.89 4.53
N SER A 81 12.85 -12.54 5.45
CA SER A 81 13.11 -12.00 6.79
C SER A 81 13.83 -10.65 6.72
N THR A 82 14.89 -10.56 5.93
CA THR A 82 15.68 -9.33 5.80
C THR A 82 14.86 -8.18 5.22
N THR A 83 14.09 -8.43 4.17
CA THR A 83 13.24 -7.41 3.54
C THR A 83 12.10 -6.98 4.45
N LEU A 84 11.50 -7.92 5.18
CA LEU A 84 10.42 -7.64 6.13
C LEU A 84 10.92 -6.77 7.30
N TRP A 85 12.07 -7.11 7.89
CA TRP A 85 12.65 -6.31 8.96
C TRP A 85 13.08 -4.92 8.51
N SER A 86 13.69 -4.81 7.32
CA SER A 86 14.08 -3.51 6.76
C SER A 86 12.87 -2.60 6.59
N LEU A 87 11.80 -3.11 5.98
CA LEU A 87 10.60 -2.34 5.74
C LEU A 87 9.82 -2.07 7.04
N GLY A 88 9.83 -3.02 7.98
CA GLY A 88 9.24 -2.85 9.31
C GLY A 88 9.88 -1.70 10.09
N VAL A 89 11.22 -1.66 10.15
CA VAL A 89 11.96 -0.58 10.82
C VAL A 89 11.70 0.76 10.13
N SER A 90 11.71 0.80 8.79
CA SER A 90 11.41 2.03 8.02
C SER A 90 9.98 2.51 8.27
N SER A 91 9.00 1.60 8.32
CA SER A 91 7.59 1.93 8.58
C SER A 91 7.39 2.49 9.98
N VAL A 92 8.01 1.89 10.98
CA VAL A 92 7.96 2.39 12.37
C VAL A 92 8.64 3.76 12.48
N ALA A 93 9.83 3.92 11.90
CA ALA A 93 10.52 5.20 11.87
C ALA A 93 9.69 6.29 11.18
N PHE A 94 9.04 5.96 10.07
CA PHE A 94 8.15 6.85 9.34
C PHE A 94 6.97 7.33 10.20
N VAL A 95 6.31 6.43 10.93
CA VAL A 95 5.20 6.79 11.83
C VAL A 95 5.70 7.70 12.95
N ILE A 96 6.81 7.34 13.59
CA ILE A 96 7.37 8.16 14.69
C ILE A 96 7.73 9.56 14.19
N LEU A 97 8.45 9.65 13.08
CA LEU A 97 8.82 10.94 12.48
C LEU A 97 7.57 11.73 12.06
N GLY A 98 6.60 11.07 11.42
CA GLY A 98 5.34 11.70 11.01
C GLY A 98 4.54 12.26 12.18
N LEU A 99 4.50 11.55 13.31
CA LEU A 99 3.82 12.01 14.51
C LEU A 99 4.58 13.17 15.21
N VAL A 100 5.91 13.10 15.25
CA VAL A 100 6.74 14.19 15.82
C VAL A 100 6.59 15.47 14.98
N PHE A 101 6.53 15.34 13.66
CA PHE A 101 6.40 16.46 12.73
C PHE A 101 4.95 16.67 12.24
N LEU A 102 3.95 16.26 13.03
CA LEU A 102 2.55 16.31 12.62
C LEU A 102 2.09 17.74 12.31
N ASP A 103 2.49 18.71 13.14
CA ASP A 103 2.10 20.12 12.98
C ASP A 103 2.67 20.76 11.70
N PRO A 104 3.98 20.68 11.42
CA PRO A 104 4.53 21.18 10.16
C PRO A 104 4.00 20.41 8.93
N LEU A 105 3.74 19.11 9.05
CA LEU A 105 3.12 18.31 8.00
C LEU A 105 1.69 18.78 7.70
N ALA A 106 0.89 19.01 8.73
CA ALA A 106 -0.47 19.52 8.57
C ALA A 106 -0.49 20.90 7.88
N ALA A 107 0.44 21.77 8.24
CA ALA A 107 0.60 23.07 7.59
C ALA A 107 1.00 22.93 6.12
N LEU A 108 1.97 22.07 5.80
CA LEU A 108 2.43 21.81 4.44
C LEU A 108 1.30 21.24 3.55
N LEU A 109 0.47 20.36 4.10
CA LEU A 109 -0.63 19.71 3.40
C LEU A 109 -1.90 20.57 3.37
N SER A 110 -1.88 21.76 3.94
CA SER A 110 -3.04 22.66 4.08
C SER A 110 -4.24 21.99 4.72
N VAL A 111 -3.99 21.16 5.72
CA VAL A 111 -5.02 20.43 6.46
C VAL A 111 -5.56 21.31 7.57
N GLU A 112 -6.87 21.57 7.59
CA GLU A 112 -7.52 22.37 8.63
C GLU A 112 -7.38 21.74 10.02
N SER A 113 -7.58 22.55 11.06
CA SER A 113 -7.32 22.16 12.47
C SER A 113 -8.01 20.88 12.92
N GLY A 114 -9.15 20.51 12.31
CA GLY A 114 -9.84 19.23 12.57
C GLY A 114 -9.23 18.01 11.86
N GLY A 115 -8.41 18.22 10.85
CA GLY A 115 -7.84 17.15 10.01
C GLY A 115 -6.53 16.55 10.52
N LYS A 116 -5.93 17.11 11.60
CA LYS A 116 -4.67 16.56 12.16
C LYS A 116 -4.80 15.11 12.60
N THR A 117 -5.93 14.76 13.20
CA THR A 117 -6.22 13.37 13.62
C THR A 117 -6.31 12.44 12.41
N LEU A 118 -6.96 12.91 11.32
CA LEU A 118 -7.05 12.16 10.07
C LEU A 118 -5.67 11.97 9.45
N LEU A 119 -4.79 12.98 9.50
CA LEU A 119 -3.42 12.87 9.04
C LEU A 119 -2.64 11.82 9.84
N GLY A 120 -2.82 11.76 11.16
CA GLY A 120 -2.21 10.72 11.99
C GLY A 120 -2.68 9.31 11.59
N TYR A 121 -3.96 9.11 11.35
CA TYR A 121 -4.49 7.84 10.84
C TYR A 121 -3.94 7.51 9.45
N LEU A 122 -3.80 8.50 8.58
CA LEU A 122 -3.25 8.32 7.24
C LEU A 122 -1.79 7.85 7.29
N LEU A 123 -0.95 8.44 8.15
CA LEU A 123 0.42 7.99 8.35
C LEU A 123 0.49 6.53 8.78
N PHE A 124 -0.39 6.13 9.70
CA PHE A 124 -0.45 4.75 10.18
C PHE A 124 -0.92 3.78 9.08
N ILE A 125 -1.93 4.17 8.28
CA ILE A 125 -2.41 3.38 7.14
C ILE A 125 -1.29 3.19 6.12
N VAL A 126 -0.61 4.26 5.72
CA VAL A 126 0.50 4.20 4.76
C VAL A 126 1.62 3.28 5.24
N ALA A 127 1.98 3.37 6.53
CA ALA A 127 3.00 2.51 7.11
C ALA A 127 2.58 1.03 7.13
N SER A 128 1.32 0.76 7.45
CA SER A 128 0.76 -0.61 7.46
C SER A 128 0.70 -1.20 6.06
N ASP A 129 0.26 -0.42 5.07
CA ASP A 129 0.20 -0.84 3.67
C ASP A 129 1.60 -1.12 3.11
N ALA A 130 2.58 -0.25 3.41
CA ALA A 130 3.96 -0.45 3.01
C ALA A 130 4.55 -1.73 3.63
N PHE A 131 4.32 -1.95 4.92
CA PHE A 131 4.77 -3.16 5.61
C PHE A 131 4.14 -4.43 5.01
N MET A 132 2.85 -4.38 4.65
CA MET A 132 2.13 -5.52 4.05
C MET A 132 2.59 -5.85 2.62
N ALA A 133 3.31 -4.97 1.94
CA ALA A 133 3.79 -5.22 0.58
C ALA A 133 4.68 -6.47 0.50
N ILE A 134 5.53 -6.74 1.50
CA ILE A 134 6.43 -7.90 1.52
C ILE A 134 5.70 -9.21 1.84
N PRO A 135 4.85 -9.33 2.89
CA PRO A 135 4.04 -10.53 3.12
C PRO A 135 3.16 -10.89 1.93
N LEU A 136 2.50 -9.90 1.32
CA LEU A 136 1.68 -10.14 0.13
C LEU A 136 2.53 -10.54 -1.09
N GLY A 137 3.72 -9.96 -1.23
CA GLY A 137 4.71 -10.36 -2.24
C GLY A 137 5.16 -11.81 -2.06
N TYR A 138 5.41 -12.23 -0.82
CA TYR A 138 5.79 -13.60 -0.50
C TYR A 138 4.69 -14.62 -0.83
N LEU A 139 3.43 -14.29 -0.51
CA LEU A 139 2.27 -15.12 -0.89
C LEU A 139 2.14 -15.29 -2.42
N ARG A 140 2.46 -14.24 -3.18
CA ARG A 140 2.52 -14.33 -4.66
C ARG A 140 3.67 -15.22 -5.12
N TYR A 141 4.82 -15.15 -4.47
CA TYR A 141 5.96 -16.01 -4.76
C TYR A 141 5.64 -17.49 -4.51
N GLU A 142 4.96 -17.83 -3.40
CA GLU A 142 4.53 -19.20 -3.08
C GLU A 142 3.38 -19.72 -3.95
N GLN A 143 2.86 -18.91 -4.87
CA GLN A 143 1.71 -19.26 -5.73
C GLN A 143 0.47 -19.71 -4.95
N ARG A 144 0.17 -19.05 -3.82
CA ARG A 144 -1.01 -19.31 -2.99
C ARG A 144 -2.11 -18.26 -3.22
N PRO A 145 -2.84 -18.30 -4.36
CA PRO A 145 -3.79 -17.24 -4.74
C PRO A 145 -4.96 -17.10 -3.76
N TRP A 146 -5.37 -18.18 -3.11
CA TRP A 146 -6.49 -18.18 -2.18
C TRP A 146 -6.25 -17.42 -0.87
N TRP A 147 -5.01 -17.28 -0.44
CA TRP A 147 -4.64 -16.50 0.74
C TRP A 147 -4.43 -15.01 0.42
N PHE A 148 -4.40 -14.68 -0.86
CA PHE A 148 -4.23 -13.30 -1.33
C PHE A 148 -5.57 -12.55 -1.46
N MET A 149 -6.70 -13.27 -1.64
CA MET A 149 -8.05 -12.70 -1.70
C MET A 149 -8.60 -12.37 -0.32
#